data_bc5bcc0713e102efdc5c09913f873d92
#
_entry.id   bc5bcc0713e102efdc5c09913f873d92
#
_cell.length_a   1.000
_cell.length_b   1.000
_cell.length_c   1.000
_cell.angle_alpha   90.00
_cell.angle_beta   90.00
_cell.angle_gamma   90.00
#
_symmetry.space_group_name_H-M   'P 1'
#
loop_
_entity.id
_entity.type
_entity.pdbx_description
1 polymer ?
#
loop_
_entity_poly.entity_id
_entity_poly.type
_entity_poly.pdbx_seq_one_letter_code
_entity_poly.pdbx_strand_id
1 'polypeptide(L)' 'MISPLFEEESKVPLRMNQGDLDRKKQVLLRQIKELEMDHHIGNISDEDFNGSRLALKQEISEIIAELKKVL' A
#
# COMPACT_ATOMS: atom_id res chain seq x y z
N MET A 1 10.83 -17.58 19.98
CA MET A 1 10.32 -17.73 19.92
C MET A 1 9.28 -17.32 19.51
N ILE A 2 8.67 -17.02 19.12
CA ILE A 2 7.84 -16.58 18.82
C ILE A 2 7.43 -16.47 17.63
N SER A 3 7.82 -16.24 16.89
CA SER A 3 7.53 -16.19 15.69
C SER A 3 6.67 -16.99 15.08
N PRO A 4 6.34 -17.90 15.46
CA PRO A 4 5.56 -18.83 14.82
C PRO A 4 4.30 -18.29 14.32
N LEU A 5 3.79 -17.33 14.86
CA LEU A 5 2.63 -16.91 14.39
C LEU A 5 2.60 -16.64 13.02
N PHE A 6 3.58 -16.25 12.47
CA PHE A 6 3.53 -15.95 11.13
C PHE A 6 3.28 -17.01 10.29
N GLU A 7 3.56 -18.12 10.64
CA GLU A 7 3.36 -19.20 9.78
C GLU A 7 2.01 -19.32 9.38
N GLU A 8 1.12 -18.97 10.16
CA GLU A 8 -0.19 -19.12 9.75
C GLU A 8 -0.50 -18.31 8.63
N GLU A 9 0.04 -17.21 8.57
CA GLU A 9 -0.26 -16.45 7.49
C GLU A 9 0.17 -17.00 6.25
N SER A 10 1.13 -17.76 6.23
CA SER A 10 1.59 -18.29 5.00
C SER A 10 0.56 -19.14 4.38
N LYS A 11 -0.47 -19.53 5.04
CA LYS A 11 -1.41 -20.33 4.42
C LYS A 11 -2.38 -19.50 3.70
N VAL A 12 -2.22 -18.26 3.55
CA VAL A 12 -3.09 -17.44 2.84
C VAL A 12 -3.45 -17.95 1.50
N PRO A 13 -4.66 -17.84 1.07
CA PRO A 13 -5.07 -18.33 -0.21
C PRO A 13 -4.39 -17.58 -1.32
N LEU A 14 -4.39 -18.17 -2.46
CA LEU A 14 -3.73 -17.57 -3.57
C LEU A 14 -4.34 -16.28 -3.98
N ARG A 15 -5.64 -16.10 -3.81
CA ARG A 15 -6.20 -14.84 -4.23
C ARG A 15 -6.39 -13.96 -3.03
N MET A 16 -6.33 -12.67 -3.19
CA MET A 16 -6.48 -11.76 -2.11
C MET A 16 -7.92 -11.57 -1.78
N ASN A 17 -8.25 -11.49 -0.52
CA ASN A 17 -9.61 -11.24 -0.15
C ASN A 17 -9.74 -9.77 0.21
N GLN A 18 -10.93 -9.36 0.63
CA GLN A 18 -11.18 -7.96 0.88
C GLN A 18 -10.32 -7.41 2.01
N GLY A 19 -10.06 -8.21 3.01
CA GLY A 19 -9.22 -7.76 4.09
C GLY A 19 -7.81 -7.48 3.66
N ASP A 20 -7.28 -8.32 2.77
CA ASP A 20 -5.93 -8.11 2.29
C ASP A 20 -5.85 -6.85 1.44
N LEU A 21 -6.87 -6.59 0.63
CA LEU A 21 -6.87 -5.41 -0.20
C LEU A 21 -6.94 -4.16 0.66
N ASP A 22 -7.75 -4.19 1.71
CA ASP A 22 -7.87 -3.04 2.57
C ASP A 22 -6.56 -2.76 3.28
N ARG A 23 -5.88 -3.80 3.73
CA ARG A 23 -4.61 -3.62 4.39
C ARG A 23 -3.59 -3.03 3.43
N LYS A 24 -3.57 -3.53 2.19
CA LYS A 24 -2.63 -3.02 1.23
C LYS A 24 -2.91 -1.56 0.94
N LYS A 25 -4.19 -1.19 0.88
CA LYS A 25 -4.54 0.19 0.64
C LYS A 25 -3.99 1.06 1.77
N GLN A 26 -4.11 0.63 3.01
CA GLN A 26 -3.62 1.41 4.12
C GLN A 26 -2.12 1.56 4.08
N VAL A 27 -1.41 0.50 3.69
CA VAL A 27 0.03 0.59 3.59
C VAL A 27 0.43 1.60 2.52
N LEU A 28 -0.29 1.58 1.39
CA LEU A 28 0.03 2.52 0.32
C LEU A 28 -0.27 3.95 0.73
N LEU A 29 -1.35 4.15 1.48
CA LEU A 29 -1.67 5.49 1.94
C LEU A 29 -0.60 5.98 2.92
N ARG A 30 -0.06 5.09 3.74
CA ARG A 30 0.99 5.47 4.64
C ARG A 30 2.24 5.84 3.84
N GLN A 31 2.53 5.09 2.78
CA GLN A 31 3.71 5.40 1.99
C GLN A 31 3.58 6.77 1.34
N ILE A 32 2.39 7.13 0.91
CA ILE A 32 2.19 8.45 0.33
C ILE A 32 2.43 9.50 1.40
N LYS A 33 1.95 9.27 2.62
CA LYS A 33 2.13 10.23 3.66
C LYS A 33 3.60 10.42 3.99
N GLU A 34 4.34 9.32 4.04
CA GLU A 34 5.76 9.42 4.31
C GLU A 34 6.47 10.12 3.16
N LEU A 35 6.03 9.87 1.94
CA LEU A 35 6.63 10.51 0.80
C LEU A 35 6.41 12.02 0.86
N GLU A 36 5.21 12.43 1.26
CA GLU A 36 4.92 13.85 1.36
C GLU A 36 5.79 14.48 2.44
N MET A 37 6.02 13.76 3.52
CA MET A 37 6.84 14.29 4.57
C MET A 37 8.28 14.43 4.09
N ASP A 38 8.79 13.43 3.37
CA ASP A 38 10.14 13.50 2.86
C ASP A 38 10.29 14.68 1.89
N HIS A 39 9.27 14.93 1.10
CA HIS A 39 9.32 16.04 0.17
C HIS A 39 9.27 17.36 0.95
N HIS A 40 8.49 17.41 1.99
CA HIS A 40 8.34 18.64 2.77
C HIS A 40 9.66 19.02 3.43
N ILE A 41 10.41 18.06 3.91
CA ILE A 41 11.68 18.37 4.56
C ILE A 41 12.84 18.43 3.59
N GLY A 42 12.56 18.26 2.31
CA GLY A 42 13.61 18.42 1.31
C GLY A 42 14.45 17.22 1.01
N ASN A 43 14.05 16.04 1.48
CA ASN A 43 14.82 14.84 1.20
C ASN A 43 14.71 14.36 -0.22
N ILE A 44 13.65 14.69 -0.94
CA ILE A 44 13.48 14.25 -2.31
C ILE A 44 13.09 15.43 -3.17
N SER A 45 13.40 15.34 -4.41
CA SER A 45 13.11 16.44 -5.33
C SER A 45 11.66 16.39 -5.76
N ASP A 46 11.20 17.48 -6.38
CA ASP A 46 9.84 17.55 -6.85
C ASP A 46 9.56 16.48 -7.87
N GLU A 47 10.50 16.21 -8.76
CA GLU A 47 10.29 15.23 -9.78
C GLU A 47 10.16 13.85 -9.18
N ASP A 48 11.03 13.51 -8.24
CA ASP A 48 10.97 12.21 -7.62
C ASP A 48 9.68 12.09 -6.82
N PHE A 49 9.28 13.14 -6.14
CA PHE A 49 8.07 13.11 -5.36
C PHE A 49 6.88 12.86 -6.27
N ASN A 50 6.78 13.59 -7.37
CA ASN A 50 5.64 13.45 -8.26
C ASN A 50 5.60 12.06 -8.89
N GLY A 51 6.73 11.54 -9.29
CA GLY A 51 6.77 10.21 -9.89
C GLY A 51 6.34 9.13 -8.91
N SER A 52 6.86 9.16 -7.70
CA SER A 52 6.52 8.16 -6.72
C SER A 52 5.06 8.30 -6.30
N ARG A 53 4.61 9.54 -6.14
CA ARG A 53 3.24 9.75 -5.73
C ARG A 53 2.27 9.23 -6.78
N LEU A 54 2.57 9.46 -8.04
CA LEU A 54 1.71 8.99 -9.10
C LEU A 54 1.66 7.47 -9.12
N ALA A 55 2.79 6.81 -8.96
CA ALA A 55 2.81 5.36 -8.95
C ALA A 55 1.98 4.81 -7.79
N LEU A 56 2.12 5.40 -6.61
CA LEU A 56 1.36 4.93 -5.48
C LEU A 56 -0.13 5.19 -5.67
N LYS A 57 -0.47 6.32 -6.26
CA LYS A 57 -1.87 6.61 -6.49
C LYS A 57 -2.48 5.63 -7.46
N GLN A 58 -1.74 5.22 -8.46
CA GLN A 58 -2.26 4.27 -9.41
C GLN A 58 -2.50 2.91 -8.74
N GLU A 59 -1.60 2.49 -7.87
CA GLU A 59 -1.80 1.24 -7.17
C GLU A 59 -3.01 1.33 -6.26
N ILE A 60 -3.18 2.42 -5.57
CA ILE A 60 -4.32 2.58 -4.70
C ILE A 60 -5.60 2.58 -5.50
N SER A 61 -5.58 3.21 -6.66
CA SER A 61 -6.76 3.25 -7.50
C SER A 61 -7.16 1.85 -7.91
N GLU A 62 -6.19 1.01 -8.24
CA GLU A 62 -6.49 -0.35 -8.61
C GLU A 62 -7.07 -1.13 -7.45
N ILE A 63 -6.56 -0.90 -6.25
CA ILE A 63 -7.09 -1.59 -5.10
C ILE A 63 -8.51 -1.16 -4.80
N ILE A 64 -8.79 0.12 -4.94
CA ILE A 64 -10.12 0.61 -4.71
C ILE A 64 -11.08 0.01 -5.73
N ALA A 65 -10.64 -0.10 -6.97
CA ALA A 65 -11.47 -0.69 -7.98
C ALA A 65 -11.77 -2.15 -7.65
N GLU A 66 -10.78 -2.87 -7.15
CA GLU A 66 -11.00 -4.24 -6.77
C GLU A 66 -11.97 -4.34 -5.60
N LEU A 67 -11.85 -3.45 -4.63
CA LEU A 67 -12.75 -3.48 -3.51
C LEU A 67 -14.18 -3.19 -3.96
N LYS A 68 -14.34 -2.32 -4.94
CA LYS A 68 -15.67 -2.05 -5.43
C LYS A 68 -16.24 -3.23 -6.15
N LYS A 69 -15.43 -3.99 -6.85
CA LYS A 69 -15.93 -5.14 -7.53
C LYS A 69 -16.47 -6.17 -6.58
N VAL A 70 -15.90 -6.26 -5.43
CA VAL A 70 -16.30 -7.25 -4.46
C VAL A 70 -17.65 -6.92 -3.91
N LEU A 71 -18.03 -5.69 -3.88
CA LEU A 71 -19.32 -5.32 -3.39
C LEU A 71 -20.36 -5.60 -4.42
#